data_dfd926ccbb4470a5aa657c8c09aa963c
#
_entry.id   dfd926ccbb4470a5aa657c8c09aa963c
#
_cell.length_a   1.000
_cell.length_b   1.000
_cell.length_c   1.000
_cell.angle_alpha   90.00
_cell.angle_beta   90.00
_cell.angle_gamma   90.00
#
_symmetry.space_group_name_H-M   'P 1'
#
loop_
_entity.id
_entity.type
_entity.pdbx_description
1 polymer ?
#
loop_
_entity_poly.entity_id
_entity_poly.type
_entity_poly.pdbx_seq_one_letter_code
_entity_poly.pdbx_strand_id
1 'polypeptide(L)'
;MAGRGSRLRPHTFTVPKPLIPVAGMPIVHRLVLDIAKLLPEPVSEIAYVLGDPAYFGEAVVAALTELSESLGAKTSTYRQDQPLGTGHAVMCAAPSLSGPAVIAYADTLIRADLTLDPEADSVIWVKQVENPEQFGVVQLDNTGAISALVEKPRDFVSDLAVIWDLLF
;
A
#
# COMPACT_ATOMS: atom_id res chain seq x y z
N MET A 1 -5.31 -4.51 2.56
CA MET A 1 -5.64 -5.75 1.79
C MET A 1 -7.14 -6.07 1.79
N ALA A 2 -8.03 -5.08 1.97
CA ALA A 2 -9.47 -5.32 2.16
C ALA A 2 -10.28 -5.63 0.88
N GLY A 3 -9.73 -5.45 -0.30
CA GLY A 3 -10.42 -5.64 -1.57
C GLY A 3 -10.58 -7.11 -1.98
N ARG A 4 -11.75 -7.47 -2.53
CA ARG A 4 -12.09 -8.84 -2.98
C ARG A 4 -11.40 -9.28 -4.28
N GLY A 5 -10.75 -8.38 -5.02
CA GLY A 5 -10.07 -8.71 -6.28
C GLY A 5 -10.99 -9.27 -7.37
N SER A 6 -12.25 -8.83 -7.42
CA SER A 6 -13.29 -9.39 -8.32
C SER A 6 -12.94 -9.38 -9.81
N ARG A 7 -12.07 -8.45 -10.24
CA ARG A 7 -11.59 -8.37 -11.63
C ARG A 7 -10.67 -9.52 -12.05
N LEU A 8 -10.11 -10.27 -11.08
CA LEU A 8 -9.20 -11.40 -11.32
C LEU A 8 -9.90 -12.76 -11.19
N ARG A 9 -11.23 -12.80 -11.19
CA ARG A 9 -11.96 -14.08 -11.22
C ARG A 9 -11.65 -14.84 -12.51
N PRO A 10 -11.51 -16.19 -12.46
CA PRO A 10 -11.84 -17.09 -11.34
C PRO A 10 -10.73 -17.22 -10.27
N HIS A 11 -9.53 -16.70 -10.46
CA HIS A 11 -8.36 -16.90 -9.56
C HIS A 11 -8.60 -16.42 -8.13
N THR A 12 -9.47 -15.42 -7.96
CA THR A 12 -9.79 -14.82 -6.65
C THR A 12 -11.08 -15.37 -6.02
N PHE A 13 -11.58 -16.51 -6.46
CA PHE A 13 -12.75 -17.15 -5.81
C PHE A 13 -12.41 -17.71 -4.43
N THR A 14 -11.25 -18.32 -4.33
CA THR A 14 -10.79 -19.03 -3.11
C THR A 14 -9.59 -18.37 -2.44
N VAL A 15 -8.78 -17.63 -3.21
CA VAL A 15 -7.55 -16.99 -2.72
C VAL A 15 -7.67 -15.48 -2.90
N PRO A 16 -7.54 -14.67 -1.85
CA PRO A 16 -7.49 -13.21 -1.98
C PRO A 16 -6.35 -12.74 -2.89
N LYS A 17 -6.59 -11.70 -3.69
CA LYS A 17 -5.60 -11.16 -4.64
C LYS A 17 -4.18 -11.02 -4.08
N PRO A 18 -3.95 -10.48 -2.87
CA PRO A 18 -2.61 -10.32 -2.32
C PRO A 18 -1.87 -11.63 -2.03
N LEU A 19 -2.62 -12.74 -1.91
CA LEU A 19 -2.08 -14.07 -1.61
C LEU A 19 -1.89 -14.93 -2.86
N ILE A 20 -2.27 -14.44 -4.04
CA ILE A 20 -2.01 -15.16 -5.30
C ILE A 20 -0.49 -15.24 -5.50
N PRO A 21 0.05 -16.46 -5.71
CA PRO A 21 1.48 -16.60 -5.94
C PRO A 21 1.84 -16.10 -7.35
N VAL A 22 2.88 -15.29 -7.43
CA VAL A 22 3.53 -14.85 -8.65
C VAL A 22 4.96 -15.35 -8.61
N ALA A 23 5.36 -16.19 -9.57
CA ALA A 23 6.65 -16.87 -9.57
C ALA A 23 6.97 -17.56 -8.22
N GLY A 24 6.00 -18.30 -7.70
CA GLY A 24 6.16 -19.13 -6.49
C GLY A 24 6.03 -18.39 -5.14
N MET A 25 5.78 -17.07 -5.14
CA MET A 25 5.67 -16.29 -3.90
C MET A 25 4.42 -15.39 -3.94
N PRO A 26 3.62 -15.30 -2.85
CA PRO A 26 2.48 -14.38 -2.77
C PRO A 26 2.88 -12.92 -3.03
N ILE A 27 1.99 -12.18 -3.69
CA ILE A 27 2.25 -10.76 -4.04
C ILE A 27 2.60 -9.96 -2.79
N VAL A 28 1.83 -10.13 -1.71
CA VAL A 28 2.07 -9.41 -0.44
C VAL A 28 3.43 -9.73 0.17
N HIS A 29 3.91 -10.98 0.06
CA HIS A 29 5.25 -11.35 0.57
C HIS A 29 6.34 -10.60 -0.19
N ARG A 30 6.24 -10.54 -1.54
CA ARG A 30 7.20 -9.76 -2.35
C ARG A 30 7.18 -8.29 -1.97
N LEU A 31 5.99 -7.72 -1.89
CA LEU A 31 5.80 -6.32 -1.54
C LEU A 31 6.46 -5.97 -0.20
N VAL A 32 6.15 -6.73 0.84
CA VAL A 32 6.69 -6.50 2.18
C VAL A 32 8.22 -6.64 2.22
N LEU A 33 8.75 -7.71 1.58
CA LEU A 33 10.19 -7.94 1.52
C LEU A 33 10.92 -6.86 0.71
N ASP A 34 10.33 -6.38 -0.38
CA ASP A 34 10.93 -5.35 -1.21
C ASP A 34 10.90 -3.98 -0.51
N ILE A 35 9.81 -3.63 0.17
CA ILE A 35 9.74 -2.42 1.01
C ILE A 35 10.77 -2.49 2.14
N ALA A 36 10.84 -3.59 2.88
CA ALA A 36 11.78 -3.73 3.99
C ALA A 36 13.25 -3.54 3.57
N LYS A 37 13.60 -3.88 2.32
CA LYS A 37 14.95 -3.65 1.76
C LYS A 37 15.22 -2.19 1.40
N LEU A 38 14.17 -1.43 1.11
CA LEU A 38 14.29 -0.02 0.70
C LEU A 38 14.44 0.91 1.91
N LEU A 39 14.01 0.46 3.08
CA LEU A 39 14.03 1.29 4.28
C LEU A 39 15.43 1.32 4.92
N PRO A 40 15.87 2.47 5.43
CA PRO A 40 17.18 2.62 6.07
C PRO A 40 17.25 1.90 7.41
N GLU A 41 16.10 1.66 8.06
CA GLU A 41 16.01 1.02 9.37
C GLU A 41 15.11 -0.23 9.29
N PRO A 42 15.35 -1.22 10.17
CA PRO A 42 14.49 -2.40 10.27
C PRO A 42 13.05 -2.02 10.61
N VAL A 43 12.09 -2.67 9.95
CA VAL A 43 10.66 -2.49 10.25
C VAL A 43 10.36 -3.08 11.62
N SER A 44 9.82 -2.28 12.54
CA SER A 44 9.46 -2.70 13.90
C SER A 44 8.08 -3.34 13.98
N GLU A 45 7.14 -2.90 13.13
CA GLU A 45 5.76 -3.40 13.12
C GLU A 45 5.23 -3.43 11.69
N ILE A 46 4.48 -4.47 11.33
CA ILE A 46 3.73 -4.56 10.08
C ILE A 46 2.24 -4.67 10.41
N ALA A 47 1.49 -3.65 10.05
CA ALA A 47 0.04 -3.55 10.24
C ALA A 47 -0.72 -3.98 8.98
N TYR A 48 -1.47 -5.05 9.04
CA TYR A 48 -2.28 -5.54 7.94
C TYR A 48 -3.74 -5.15 8.11
N VAL A 49 -4.26 -4.34 7.20
CA VAL A 49 -5.70 -4.06 7.14
C VAL A 49 -6.37 -5.08 6.24
N LEU A 50 -7.20 -5.92 6.83
CA LEU A 50 -7.84 -7.08 6.19
C LEU A 50 -9.33 -6.80 5.97
N GLY A 51 -9.89 -7.40 4.92
CA GLY A 51 -11.32 -7.39 4.66
C GLY A 51 -12.04 -8.55 5.34
N ASP A 52 -13.09 -9.03 4.68
CA ASP A 52 -14.01 -10.08 5.13
C ASP A 52 -13.26 -11.32 5.68
N PRO A 53 -13.54 -11.75 6.94
CA PRO A 53 -12.95 -12.94 7.55
C PRO A 53 -13.13 -14.23 6.76
N ALA A 54 -14.17 -14.34 5.95
CA ALA A 54 -14.39 -15.50 5.07
C ALA A 54 -13.25 -15.69 4.06
N TYR A 55 -12.56 -14.60 3.68
CA TYR A 55 -11.40 -14.63 2.77
C TYR A 55 -10.07 -14.44 3.48
N PHE A 56 -10.07 -13.67 4.57
CA PHE A 56 -8.89 -13.35 5.37
C PHE A 56 -9.02 -13.99 6.75
N GLY A 57 -9.21 -15.31 6.79
CA GLY A 57 -9.33 -16.10 8.03
C GLY A 57 -7.99 -16.36 8.72
N GLU A 58 -8.02 -17.24 9.72
CA GLU A 58 -6.88 -17.52 10.61
C GLU A 58 -5.64 -17.98 9.85
N ALA A 59 -5.78 -18.84 8.85
CA ALA A 59 -4.64 -19.33 8.06
C ALA A 59 -3.92 -18.18 7.32
N VAL A 60 -4.67 -17.18 6.85
CA VAL A 60 -4.09 -15.98 6.21
C VAL A 60 -3.35 -15.14 7.24
N VAL A 61 -3.95 -14.92 8.41
CA VAL A 61 -3.32 -14.18 9.50
C VAL A 61 -2.04 -14.87 9.94
N ALA A 62 -2.04 -16.19 10.09
CA ALA A 62 -0.85 -16.96 10.46
C ALA A 62 0.29 -16.77 9.44
N ALA A 63 -0.01 -16.90 8.13
CA ALA A 63 0.99 -16.70 7.08
C ALA A 63 1.57 -15.26 7.05
N LEU A 64 0.74 -14.25 7.33
CA LEU A 64 1.19 -12.85 7.44
C LEU A 64 2.03 -12.63 8.70
N THR A 65 1.72 -13.33 9.78
CA THR A 65 2.50 -13.29 11.02
C THR A 65 3.88 -13.90 10.81
N GLU A 66 3.97 -15.08 10.20
CA GLU A 66 5.25 -15.71 9.85
C GLU A 66 6.11 -14.79 8.96
N LEU A 67 5.49 -14.10 8.00
CA LEU A 67 6.19 -13.12 7.16
C LEU A 67 6.79 -11.99 7.99
N SER A 68 6.02 -11.38 8.90
CA SER A 68 6.49 -10.30 9.76
C SER A 68 7.60 -10.75 10.70
N GLU A 69 7.44 -11.93 11.32
CA GLU A 69 8.42 -12.54 12.21
C GLU A 69 9.75 -12.82 11.49
N SER A 70 9.69 -13.22 10.20
CA SER A 70 10.89 -13.42 9.38
C SER A 70 11.73 -12.15 9.20
N LEU A 71 11.12 -10.98 9.38
CA LEU A 71 11.76 -9.66 9.35
C LEU A 71 12.07 -9.12 10.75
N GLY A 72 11.75 -9.87 11.81
CA GLY A 72 11.88 -9.41 13.19
C GLY A 72 10.82 -8.36 13.60
N ALA A 73 9.76 -8.22 12.81
CA ALA A 73 8.72 -7.23 13.01
C ALA A 73 7.52 -7.80 13.79
N LYS A 74 6.89 -6.96 14.62
CA LYS A 74 5.60 -7.27 15.24
C LYS A 74 4.50 -7.29 14.18
N THR A 75 3.54 -8.20 14.30
CA THR A 75 2.33 -8.23 13.47
C THR A 75 1.16 -7.58 14.19
N SER A 76 0.48 -6.65 13.52
CA SER A 76 -0.82 -6.14 13.92
C SER A 76 -1.83 -6.33 12.80
N THR A 77 -3.04 -6.78 13.14
CA THR A 77 -4.11 -6.98 12.16
C THR A 77 -5.32 -6.14 12.51
N TYR A 78 -5.87 -5.46 11.51
CA TYR A 78 -7.05 -4.62 11.62
C TYR A 78 -8.08 -5.06 10.60
N ARG A 79 -9.35 -4.76 10.84
CA ARG A 79 -10.45 -5.08 9.93
C ARG A 79 -11.07 -3.84 9.34
N GLN A 80 -11.25 -3.85 8.03
CA GLN A 80 -12.13 -2.90 7.36
C GLN A 80 -13.44 -3.61 7.04
N ASP A 81 -14.43 -3.46 7.92
CA ASP A 81 -15.74 -4.11 7.78
C ASP A 81 -16.59 -3.45 6.70
N GLN A 82 -16.44 -2.14 6.52
CA GLN A 82 -17.14 -1.37 5.49
C GLN A 82 -16.15 -0.83 4.45
N PRO A 83 -16.37 -1.06 3.14
CA PRO A 83 -15.45 -0.65 2.09
C PRO A 83 -15.61 0.85 1.75
N LEU A 84 -15.30 1.73 2.70
CA LEU A 84 -15.42 3.18 2.57
C LEU A 84 -14.20 3.86 1.89
N GLY A 85 -13.39 3.07 1.19
CA GLY A 85 -12.22 3.57 0.46
C GLY A 85 -10.89 3.33 1.16
N THR A 86 -9.81 3.77 0.49
CA THR A 86 -8.42 3.52 0.93
C THR A 86 -8.06 4.30 2.19
N GLY A 87 -8.47 5.57 2.28
CA GLY A 87 -8.24 6.39 3.49
C GLY A 87 -8.89 5.78 4.73
N HIS A 88 -10.13 5.25 4.61
CA HIS A 88 -10.77 4.53 5.70
C HIS A 88 -9.99 3.27 6.09
N ALA A 89 -9.44 2.54 5.11
CA ALA A 89 -8.60 1.37 5.42
C ALA A 89 -7.37 1.78 6.25
N VAL A 90 -6.70 2.87 5.91
CA VAL A 90 -5.57 3.42 6.69
C VAL A 90 -6.02 3.77 8.12
N MET A 91 -7.16 4.45 8.26
CA MET A 91 -7.71 4.83 9.57
C MET A 91 -8.08 3.61 10.44
N CYS A 92 -8.42 2.46 9.87
CA CYS A 92 -8.61 1.24 10.65
C CYS A 92 -7.32 0.82 11.38
N ALA A 93 -6.14 1.19 10.86
CA ALA A 93 -4.84 0.91 11.47
C ALA A 93 -4.30 2.08 12.31
N ALA A 94 -5.13 3.07 12.65
CA ALA A 94 -4.72 4.26 13.41
C ALA A 94 -3.88 3.95 14.68
N PRO A 95 -4.14 2.86 15.46
CA PRO A 95 -3.30 2.53 16.60
C PRO A 95 -1.83 2.21 16.26
N SER A 96 -1.53 1.80 15.02
CA SER A 96 -0.16 1.54 14.53
C SER A 96 0.48 2.73 13.82
N LEU A 97 -0.19 3.90 13.74
CA LEU A 97 0.30 5.11 13.08
C LEU A 97 0.87 6.10 14.11
N SER A 98 1.72 5.65 15.03
CA SER A 98 2.28 6.49 16.11
C SER A 98 3.66 7.06 15.80
N GLY A 99 4.19 6.85 14.60
CA GLY A 99 5.53 7.29 14.17
C GLY A 99 5.65 7.21 12.64
N PRO A 100 6.87 7.26 12.10
CA PRO A 100 7.11 7.10 10.68
C PRO A 100 6.47 5.82 10.16
N ALA A 101 5.72 5.90 9.06
CA ALA A 101 4.98 4.79 8.52
C ALA A 101 5.03 4.74 6.99
N VAL A 102 5.12 3.53 6.44
CA VAL A 102 4.97 3.26 5.02
C VAL A 102 3.59 2.68 4.76
N ILE A 103 2.81 3.32 3.93
CA ILE A 103 1.51 2.81 3.50
C ILE A 103 1.66 2.17 2.12
N ALA A 104 1.26 0.90 2.02
CA ALA A 104 1.40 0.13 0.80
C ALA A 104 0.13 -0.61 0.43
N TYR A 105 -0.24 -0.56 -0.85
CA TYR A 105 -1.38 -1.32 -1.37
C TYR A 105 -0.91 -2.69 -1.87
N ALA A 106 -1.51 -3.75 -1.33
CA ALA A 106 -1.09 -5.13 -1.51
C ALA A 106 -1.29 -5.71 -2.93
N ASP A 107 -1.59 -4.88 -3.91
CA ASP A 107 -1.76 -5.25 -5.32
C ASP A 107 -0.72 -4.58 -6.24
N THR A 108 0.21 -3.86 -5.68
CA THR A 108 1.30 -3.18 -6.39
C THR A 108 2.65 -3.74 -5.93
N LEU A 109 3.57 -3.96 -6.85
CA LEU A 109 4.95 -4.33 -6.56
C LEU A 109 5.84 -3.13 -6.83
N ILE A 110 6.83 -2.92 -5.96
CA ILE A 110 7.81 -1.85 -6.10
C ILE A 110 9.14 -2.44 -6.54
N ARG A 111 9.76 -1.74 -7.46
CA ARG A 111 11.16 -1.93 -7.80
C ARG A 111 11.78 -0.56 -8.06
N ALA A 112 12.49 -0.05 -7.09
CA ALA A 112 13.09 1.27 -7.14
C ALA A 112 14.40 1.30 -6.36
N ASP A 113 15.28 2.20 -6.75
CA ASP A 113 16.43 2.64 -5.97
C ASP A 113 16.03 3.98 -5.37
N LEU A 114 15.78 4.00 -4.06
CA LEU A 114 15.20 5.16 -3.37
C LEU A 114 16.16 5.70 -2.34
N THR A 115 16.29 7.02 -2.34
CA THR A 115 16.81 7.76 -1.18
C THR A 115 15.65 8.56 -0.62
N LEU A 116 15.29 8.27 0.63
CA LEU A 116 14.25 9.00 1.33
C LEU A 116 14.86 10.25 1.96
N ASP A 117 14.18 11.38 1.82
CA ASP A 117 14.54 12.61 2.52
C ASP A 117 14.05 12.51 3.97
N PRO A 118 14.94 12.46 4.98
CA PRO A 118 14.53 12.32 6.38
C PRO A 118 13.83 13.57 6.93
N GLU A 119 13.94 14.72 6.24
CA GLU A 119 13.29 15.98 6.63
C GLU A 119 11.91 16.16 5.98
N ALA A 120 11.49 15.24 5.08
CA ALA A 120 10.20 15.34 4.45
C ALA A 120 9.07 14.86 5.39
N ASP A 121 8.04 15.66 5.58
CA ASP A 121 6.83 15.27 6.34
C ASP A 121 6.09 14.10 5.70
N SER A 122 6.13 14.00 4.37
CA SER A 122 5.57 12.87 3.63
C SER A 122 6.19 12.77 2.23
N VAL A 123 6.22 11.55 1.69
CA VAL A 123 6.68 11.27 0.32
C VAL A 123 5.59 10.51 -0.42
N ILE A 124 5.17 11.01 -1.59
CA ILE A 124 4.22 10.36 -2.48
C ILE A 124 4.93 10.02 -3.78
N TRP A 125 4.89 8.75 -4.20
CA TRP A 125 5.44 8.38 -5.49
C TRP A 125 4.47 8.63 -6.62
N VAL A 126 4.97 9.32 -7.63
CA VAL A 126 4.22 9.67 -8.81
C VAL A 126 4.91 9.12 -10.06
N LYS A 127 4.13 8.92 -11.10
CA LYS A 127 4.61 8.56 -12.43
C LYS A 127 3.95 9.47 -13.45
N GLN A 128 4.75 9.93 -14.42
CA GLN A 128 4.21 10.64 -15.56
C GLN A 128 3.39 9.69 -16.43
N VAL A 129 2.16 10.10 -16.76
CA VAL A 129 1.18 9.31 -17.52
C VAL A 129 0.59 10.12 -18.69
N GLU A 130 0.15 9.42 -19.74
CA GLU A 130 -0.49 10.04 -20.90
C GLU A 130 -1.97 10.39 -20.66
N ASN A 131 -2.64 9.69 -19.74
CA ASN A 131 -4.09 9.81 -19.48
C ASN A 131 -4.34 10.17 -18.00
N PRO A 132 -3.99 11.38 -17.54
CA PRO A 132 -4.06 11.77 -16.13
C PRO A 132 -5.49 11.79 -15.58
N GLU A 133 -6.50 11.95 -16.42
CA GLU A 133 -7.93 11.94 -16.03
C GLU A 133 -8.40 10.58 -15.46
N GLN A 134 -7.60 9.53 -15.60
CA GLN A 134 -7.93 8.20 -15.06
C GLN A 134 -7.38 7.98 -13.64
N PHE A 135 -6.56 8.89 -13.15
CA PHE A 135 -5.80 8.75 -11.90
C PHE A 135 -6.01 9.93 -10.96
N GLY A 136 -5.63 9.75 -9.69
CA GLY A 136 -5.32 10.88 -8.83
C GLY A 136 -3.99 11.48 -9.27
N VAL A 137 -3.93 12.79 -9.44
CA VAL A 137 -2.72 13.50 -9.86
C VAL A 137 -2.27 14.50 -8.80
N VAL A 138 -0.97 14.77 -8.73
CA VAL A 138 -0.43 15.80 -7.85
C VAL A 138 -0.06 17.04 -8.66
N GLN A 139 -0.27 18.20 -8.05
CA GLN A 139 0.26 19.48 -8.52
C GLN A 139 1.41 19.90 -7.61
N LEU A 140 2.54 20.28 -8.21
CA LEU A 140 3.69 20.76 -7.47
C LEU A 140 3.71 22.29 -7.45
N ASP A 141 4.26 22.84 -6.37
CA ASP A 141 4.59 24.25 -6.30
C ASP A 141 5.99 24.55 -6.91
N ASN A 142 6.43 25.80 -6.79
CA ASN A 142 7.72 26.26 -7.35
C ASN A 142 8.93 25.66 -6.61
N THR A 143 8.75 25.03 -5.47
CA THR A 143 9.80 24.35 -4.68
C THR A 143 9.88 22.86 -4.99
N GLY A 144 8.92 22.31 -5.74
CA GLY A 144 8.77 20.89 -6.00
C GLY A 144 7.96 20.16 -4.94
N ALA A 145 7.38 20.87 -3.96
CA ALA A 145 6.49 20.28 -2.99
C ALA A 145 5.07 20.12 -3.55
N ILE A 146 4.32 19.12 -3.03
CA ILE A 146 2.95 18.88 -3.44
C ILE A 146 2.05 20.00 -2.90
N SER A 147 1.43 20.76 -3.80
CA SER A 147 0.49 21.83 -3.46
C SER A 147 -0.96 21.39 -3.53
N ALA A 148 -1.29 20.37 -4.32
CA ALA A 148 -2.62 19.81 -4.42
C ALA A 148 -2.60 18.36 -4.90
N LEU A 149 -3.64 17.61 -4.50
CA LEU A 149 -3.95 16.28 -5.02
C LEU A 149 -5.39 16.31 -5.56
N VAL A 150 -5.57 15.92 -6.82
CA VAL A 150 -6.87 15.98 -7.50
C VAL A 150 -7.21 14.60 -8.05
N GLU A 151 -8.28 14.00 -7.55
CA GLU A 151 -8.75 12.69 -8.03
C GLU A 151 -9.49 12.82 -9.35
N LYS A 152 -9.00 12.14 -10.38
CA LYS A 152 -9.61 12.06 -11.72
C LYS A 152 -10.07 13.41 -12.26
N PRO A 153 -9.13 14.33 -12.48
CA PRO A 153 -9.46 15.68 -12.90
C PRO A 153 -10.22 15.67 -14.24
N ARG A 154 -11.26 16.50 -14.35
CA ARG A 154 -12.00 16.68 -15.61
C ARG A 154 -11.23 17.54 -16.60
N ASP A 155 -10.52 18.54 -16.09
CA ASP A 155 -9.64 19.41 -16.85
C ASP A 155 -8.20 19.04 -16.51
N PHE A 156 -7.27 19.29 -17.44
CA PHE A 156 -5.86 19.00 -17.20
C PHE A 156 -5.31 19.80 -16.02
N VAL A 157 -4.75 19.09 -15.03
CA VAL A 157 -4.10 19.67 -13.85
C VAL A 157 -2.61 19.37 -13.89
N SER A 158 -2.24 18.11 -14.08
CA SER A 158 -0.88 17.60 -14.12
C SER A 158 -0.89 16.21 -14.74
N ASP A 159 0.23 15.78 -15.28
CA ASP A 159 0.46 14.41 -15.77
C ASP A 159 1.15 13.50 -14.74
N LEU A 160 1.37 13.99 -13.51
CA LEU A 160 2.01 13.25 -12.42
C LEU A 160 0.95 12.45 -11.65
N ALA A 161 0.69 11.23 -12.09
CA ALA A 161 -0.26 10.31 -11.44
C ALA A 161 0.33 9.71 -10.18
N VAL A 162 -0.46 9.69 -9.10
CA VAL A 162 -0.14 8.99 -7.87
C VAL A 162 -0.15 7.48 -8.14
N ILE A 163 0.98 6.85 -7.95
CA ILE A 163 1.10 5.40 -8.06
C ILE A 163 1.26 4.74 -6.69
N TRP A 164 1.60 5.55 -5.67
CA TRP A 164 1.88 5.09 -4.32
C TRP A 164 1.80 6.23 -3.31
N ASP A 165 1.18 5.96 -2.17
CA ASP A 165 1.20 6.84 -1.01
C ASP A 165 2.20 6.25 0.00
N LEU A 166 3.28 6.97 0.30
CA LEU A 166 4.14 6.73 1.44
C LEU A 166 4.00 7.94 2.37
N LEU A 167 3.66 7.66 3.62
CA LEU A 167 3.65 8.66 4.69
C LEU A 167 4.79 8.33 5.64
N PHE A 168 5.52 9.34 6.03
CA PHE A 168 6.52 9.29 7.09
C PHE A 168 6.00 9.98 8.33
#